data_5f3d1ffe5d1b5979110e6bd15b6004be
#
_entry.id   5f3d1ffe5d1b5979110e6bd15b6004be
#
_cell.length_a   1.000
_cell.length_b   1.000
_cell.length_c   1.000
_cell.angle_alpha   90.00
_cell.angle_beta   90.00
_cell.angle_gamma   90.00
#
_symmetry.space_group_name_H-M   'P 1'
#
loop_
_entity.id
_entity.type
_entity.pdbx_description
1 polymer ?
#
loop_
_entity_poly.entity_id
_entity_poly.type
_entity_poly.pdbx_seq_one_letter_code
_entity_poly.pdbx_strand_id
1 'polypeptide(L)'
;TEAIACIDTYLAEDWTKTQNQPVQPAGPLPENPTPCGVDAMRDALLAQREILRRLPLDYTVSEAQALELLQSLVRDFTPEEFRALDRAGAMDWRFVEGEKRYIRSFAETLLATHPELAARQIDPPQQHPSWERYEPEHEQMVRTGAVSADITLETSIGMSDEAFAAALAAAKQQGRSTVHVRVWLPLPAACPAQSNITLDSFTEPPTCIAPEDAAQRTAYWEADLAENRPFGAVYSYRTTARYADPLHMQADPVQPDFDTQEELPHLEFTPYLRALAAQLTQGITDPVQKAKRIYDYVTLNTHYHYQPPYFVQENITDGCVHNRRGDCGIMASTFIVLCRLAGIPAQWQSG
;
A
#
# COMPACT_ATOMS: atom_id res chain seq x y z
N THR A 1 -3.25 -23.34 11.03
CA THR A 1 -3.77 -24.25 12.04
C THR A 1 -5.03 -24.95 11.52
N GLU A 2 -6.03 -25.32 12.33
CA GLU A 2 -7.21 -26.06 11.87
C GLU A 2 -7.95 -25.40 10.69
N ALA A 3 -8.17 -24.09 10.75
CA ALA A 3 -8.83 -23.35 9.67
C ALA A 3 -8.04 -23.41 8.35
N ILE A 4 -6.72 -23.27 8.38
CA ILE A 4 -5.85 -23.41 7.20
C ILE A 4 -5.93 -24.84 6.66
N ALA A 5 -5.85 -25.86 7.53
CA ALA A 5 -5.96 -27.26 7.11
C ALA A 5 -7.33 -27.57 6.50
N CYS A 6 -8.41 -26.99 7.02
CA CYS A 6 -9.75 -27.11 6.46
C CYS A 6 -9.84 -26.49 5.07
N ILE A 7 -9.27 -25.30 4.87
CA ILE A 7 -9.19 -24.64 3.56
C ILE A 7 -8.34 -25.47 2.59
N ASP A 8 -7.18 -25.96 3.00
CA ASP A 8 -6.30 -26.79 2.16
C ASP A 8 -6.99 -28.08 1.73
N THR A 9 -7.76 -28.72 2.64
CA THR A 9 -8.58 -29.90 2.34
C THR A 9 -9.62 -29.58 1.27
N TYR A 10 -10.37 -28.48 1.46
CA TYR A 10 -11.38 -28.03 0.50
C TYR A 10 -10.78 -27.70 -0.87
N LEU A 11 -9.63 -27.02 -0.91
CA LEU A 11 -8.93 -26.66 -2.15
C LEU A 11 -8.33 -27.88 -2.89
N ALA A 12 -8.09 -28.98 -2.18
CA ALA A 12 -7.58 -30.22 -2.77
C ALA A 12 -8.69 -31.08 -3.43
N GLU A 13 -9.97 -30.79 -3.17
CA GLU A 13 -11.09 -31.49 -3.79
C GLU A 13 -11.18 -31.19 -5.30
N ASP A 14 -11.58 -32.19 -6.08
CA ASP A 14 -11.75 -32.05 -7.54
C ASP A 14 -13.14 -31.44 -7.86
N TRP A 15 -13.17 -30.13 -8.01
CA TRP A 15 -14.37 -29.34 -8.29
C TRP A 15 -14.88 -29.46 -9.72
N THR A 16 -14.15 -30.11 -10.63
CA THR A 16 -14.60 -30.32 -12.01
C THR A 16 -15.83 -31.21 -12.08
N LYS A 17 -16.06 -32.05 -11.07
CA LYS A 17 -17.21 -32.94 -10.97
C LYS A 17 -18.51 -32.23 -10.58
N THR A 18 -18.44 -31.06 -9.98
CA THR A 18 -19.61 -30.28 -9.50
C THR A 18 -20.14 -29.29 -10.54
N GLN A 19 -19.41 -29.01 -11.62
CA GLN A 19 -19.83 -28.08 -12.66
C GLN A 19 -20.99 -28.57 -13.56
N ASN A 20 -21.43 -29.82 -13.40
CA ASN A 20 -22.46 -30.41 -14.26
C ASN A 20 -23.91 -30.19 -13.79
N GLN A 21 -24.18 -29.36 -12.79
CA GLN A 21 -25.54 -28.93 -12.50
C GLN A 21 -25.73 -27.48 -12.95
N PRO A 22 -26.47 -27.21 -14.01
CA PRO A 22 -26.80 -25.85 -14.40
C PRO A 22 -27.68 -25.22 -13.31
N VAL A 23 -27.12 -24.28 -12.56
CA VAL A 23 -27.91 -23.36 -11.74
C VAL A 23 -28.68 -22.46 -12.69
N GLN A 24 -29.97 -22.68 -12.81
CA GLN A 24 -30.82 -21.76 -13.58
C GLN A 24 -30.87 -20.43 -12.83
N PRO A 25 -30.46 -19.32 -13.46
CA PRO A 25 -30.55 -18.01 -12.84
C PRO A 25 -32.02 -17.63 -12.69
N ALA A 26 -32.41 -17.27 -11.48
CA ALA A 26 -33.73 -16.72 -11.18
C ALA A 26 -33.75 -15.21 -11.53
N GLY A 27 -33.92 -14.89 -12.82
CA GLY A 27 -34.06 -13.50 -13.30
C GLY A 27 -33.01 -13.07 -14.35
N PRO A 28 -33.16 -11.88 -14.94
CA PRO A 28 -32.17 -11.34 -15.86
C PRO A 28 -30.85 -11.09 -15.13
N LEU A 29 -29.74 -11.56 -15.70
CA LEU A 29 -28.40 -11.34 -15.19
C LEU A 29 -28.08 -9.84 -15.20
N PRO A 30 -27.39 -9.31 -14.17
CA PRO A 30 -26.88 -7.93 -14.20
C PRO A 30 -25.90 -7.78 -15.40
N GLU A 31 -25.84 -6.56 -15.95
CA GLU A 31 -24.99 -6.24 -17.13
C GLU A 31 -23.50 -6.54 -16.91
N ASN A 32 -23.03 -6.57 -15.63
CA ASN A 32 -21.72 -7.04 -15.22
C ASN A 32 -21.91 -8.10 -14.11
N PRO A 33 -22.03 -9.38 -14.43
CA PRO A 33 -22.11 -10.42 -13.40
C PRO A 33 -20.79 -10.47 -12.62
N THR A 34 -20.88 -10.25 -11.33
CA THR A 34 -19.78 -10.59 -10.41
C THR A 34 -19.47 -12.08 -10.64
N PRO A 35 -18.20 -12.48 -10.80
CA PRO A 35 -17.86 -13.90 -10.93
C PRO A 35 -18.35 -14.63 -9.66
N CYS A 36 -19.49 -15.28 -9.76
CA CYS A 36 -19.99 -16.11 -8.69
C CYS A 36 -19.97 -17.56 -9.20
N GLY A 37 -18.89 -18.25 -8.87
CA GLY A 37 -18.66 -19.62 -9.27
C GLY A 37 -17.59 -20.27 -8.41
N VAL A 38 -17.28 -21.50 -8.71
CA VAL A 38 -16.24 -22.28 -8.01
C VAL A 38 -14.90 -21.56 -7.99
N ASP A 39 -14.55 -20.83 -9.06
CA ASP A 39 -13.29 -20.07 -9.14
C ASP A 39 -13.28 -18.89 -8.16
N ALA A 40 -14.37 -18.12 -8.06
CA ALA A 40 -14.48 -17.02 -7.11
C ALA A 40 -14.42 -17.51 -5.64
N MET A 41 -15.05 -18.64 -5.34
CA MET A 41 -14.94 -19.27 -4.03
C MET A 41 -13.53 -19.74 -3.73
N ARG A 42 -12.88 -20.35 -4.73
CA ARG A 42 -11.49 -20.79 -4.62
C ARG A 42 -10.55 -19.62 -4.34
N ASP A 43 -10.70 -18.52 -5.06
CA ASP A 43 -9.88 -17.31 -4.89
C ASP A 43 -10.11 -16.68 -3.51
N ALA A 44 -11.35 -16.62 -3.06
CA ALA A 44 -11.69 -16.14 -1.71
C ALA A 44 -11.07 -17.03 -0.61
N LEU A 45 -11.07 -18.35 -0.78
CA LEU A 45 -10.45 -19.27 0.18
C LEU A 45 -8.91 -19.16 0.17
N LEU A 46 -8.30 -18.96 -1.00
CA LEU A 46 -6.86 -18.70 -1.09
C LEU A 46 -6.47 -17.40 -0.38
N ALA A 47 -7.26 -16.34 -0.55
CA ALA A 47 -7.07 -15.07 0.15
C ALA A 47 -7.21 -15.26 1.67
N GLN A 48 -8.27 -15.93 2.13
CA GLN A 48 -8.47 -16.21 3.57
C GLN A 48 -7.35 -17.06 4.16
N ARG A 49 -6.86 -18.07 3.43
CA ARG A 49 -5.71 -18.85 3.85
C ARG A 49 -4.46 -18.01 4.05
N GLU A 50 -4.18 -17.11 3.13
CA GLU A 50 -3.03 -16.22 3.23
C GLU A 50 -3.18 -15.21 4.38
N ILE A 51 -4.37 -14.65 4.59
CA ILE A 51 -4.69 -13.80 5.75
C ILE A 51 -4.37 -14.54 7.06
N LEU A 52 -4.89 -15.77 7.20
CA LEU A 52 -4.66 -16.59 8.40
C LEU A 52 -3.19 -16.93 8.64
N ARG A 53 -2.39 -17.09 7.56
CA ARG A 53 -0.94 -17.31 7.64
C ARG A 53 -0.17 -16.07 8.10
N ARG A 54 -0.65 -14.89 7.72
CA ARG A 54 0.02 -13.61 8.03
C ARG A 54 -0.30 -13.08 9.40
N LEU A 55 -1.51 -13.28 9.90
CA LEU A 55 -1.92 -12.77 11.21
C LEU A 55 -0.89 -13.03 12.32
N PRO A 56 -0.33 -14.26 12.49
CA PRO A 56 0.69 -14.51 13.52
C PRO A 56 2.01 -13.80 13.29
N LEU A 57 2.30 -13.35 12.07
CA LEU A 57 3.53 -12.64 11.72
C LEU A 57 3.44 -11.15 11.99
N ASP A 58 2.24 -10.59 11.89
CA ASP A 58 1.99 -9.16 12.06
C ASP A 58 1.52 -8.84 13.50
N TYR A 59 0.69 -9.72 14.09
CA TYR A 59 0.14 -9.56 15.44
C TYR A 59 0.91 -10.43 16.42
N THR A 60 2.07 -9.97 16.86
CA THR A 60 3.04 -10.74 17.64
C THR A 60 3.07 -10.39 19.13
N VAL A 61 2.54 -9.21 19.51
CA VAL A 61 2.73 -8.64 20.86
C VAL A 61 1.57 -9.06 21.77
N SER A 62 1.88 -9.74 22.88
CA SER A 62 0.87 -10.07 23.90
C SER A 62 0.46 -8.83 24.70
N GLU A 63 -0.66 -8.91 25.44
CA GLU A 63 -1.13 -7.82 26.28
C GLU A 63 -0.09 -7.42 27.35
N ALA A 64 0.57 -8.40 27.96
CA ALA A 64 1.62 -8.12 28.93
C ALA A 64 2.83 -7.40 28.31
N GLN A 65 3.29 -7.88 27.15
CA GLN A 65 4.38 -7.23 26.42
C GLN A 65 4.00 -5.83 25.92
N ALA A 66 2.75 -5.63 25.51
CA ALA A 66 2.25 -4.33 25.06
C ALA A 66 2.25 -3.31 26.23
N LEU A 67 1.80 -3.72 27.42
CA LEU A 67 1.85 -2.88 28.60
C LEU A 67 3.29 -2.55 28.99
N GLU A 68 4.17 -3.54 29.05
CA GLU A 68 5.60 -3.35 29.38
C GLU A 68 6.28 -2.41 28.39
N LEU A 69 6.01 -2.57 27.09
CA LEU A 69 6.54 -1.71 26.06
C LEU A 69 6.11 -0.24 26.25
N LEU A 70 4.81 0.01 26.48
CA LEU A 70 4.33 1.37 26.70
C LEU A 70 4.88 1.98 28.00
N GLN A 71 5.06 1.20 29.05
CA GLN A 71 5.71 1.65 30.28
C GLN A 71 7.19 1.99 30.08
N SER A 72 7.86 1.32 29.14
CA SER A 72 9.25 1.65 28.79
C SER A 72 9.38 2.90 27.90
N LEU A 73 8.33 3.23 27.15
CA LEU A 73 8.34 4.34 26.19
C LEU A 73 7.74 5.64 26.75
N VAL A 74 6.78 5.54 27.70
CA VAL A 74 5.99 6.69 28.20
C VAL A 74 6.12 6.81 29.71
N ARG A 75 6.55 7.99 30.19
CA ARG A 75 6.69 8.28 31.64
C ARG A 75 5.35 8.12 32.35
N ASP A 76 5.39 7.51 33.53
CA ASP A 76 4.23 7.33 34.42
C ASP A 76 3.03 6.65 33.74
N PHE A 77 3.29 5.78 32.73
CA PHE A 77 2.22 5.04 32.05
C PHE A 77 1.66 3.93 32.93
N THR A 78 0.33 3.94 33.12
CA THR A 78 -0.34 3.05 34.04
C THR A 78 -1.12 1.91 33.34
N PRO A 79 -1.35 0.78 34.03
CA PRO A 79 -2.25 -0.27 33.52
C PRO A 79 -3.69 0.23 33.29
N GLU A 80 -4.14 1.26 34.03
CA GLU A 80 -5.45 1.88 33.87
C GLU A 80 -5.55 2.62 32.54
N GLU A 81 -4.51 3.38 32.17
CA GLU A 81 -4.41 4.05 30.87
C GLU A 81 -4.40 3.03 29.74
N PHE A 82 -3.62 1.96 29.88
CA PHE A 82 -3.59 0.87 28.91
C PHE A 82 -5.00 0.33 28.64
N ARG A 83 -5.73 -0.02 29.70
CA ARG A 83 -7.10 -0.54 29.57
C ARG A 83 -8.08 0.48 28.97
N ALA A 84 -7.87 1.75 29.23
CA ALA A 84 -8.70 2.82 28.66
C ALA A 84 -8.47 2.95 27.15
N LEU A 85 -7.23 2.97 26.70
CA LEU A 85 -6.84 3.04 25.27
C LEU A 85 -7.30 1.79 24.52
N ASP A 86 -7.16 0.63 25.12
CA ASP A 86 -7.61 -0.65 24.54
C ASP A 86 -9.13 -0.68 24.33
N ARG A 87 -9.91 -0.27 25.35
CA ARG A 87 -11.38 -0.15 25.23
C ARG A 87 -11.82 0.90 24.22
N ALA A 88 -11.04 1.95 24.05
CA ALA A 88 -11.30 3.00 23.06
C ALA A 88 -10.98 2.57 21.63
N GLY A 89 -10.37 1.36 21.44
CA GLY A 89 -9.94 0.90 20.11
C GLY A 89 -8.73 1.63 19.57
N ALA A 90 -7.98 2.33 20.43
CA ALA A 90 -6.80 3.11 20.03
C ALA A 90 -5.61 2.22 19.62
N MET A 91 -5.61 0.96 20.05
CA MET A 91 -4.57 -0.01 19.76
C MET A 91 -5.10 -1.09 18.81
N ASP A 92 -4.38 -1.37 17.73
CA ASP A 92 -4.78 -2.38 16.75
C ASP A 92 -4.42 -3.78 17.25
N TRP A 93 -5.43 -4.64 17.39
CA TRP A 93 -5.28 -6.00 17.86
C TRP A 93 -6.19 -6.97 17.11
N ARG A 94 -5.82 -8.25 17.15
CA ARG A 94 -6.61 -9.38 16.62
C ARG A 94 -6.52 -10.58 17.57
N PHE A 95 -7.49 -11.49 17.47
CA PHE A 95 -7.33 -12.80 18.05
C PHE A 95 -6.49 -13.69 17.12
N VAL A 96 -5.37 -14.16 17.64
CA VAL A 96 -4.47 -15.09 16.95
C VAL A 96 -4.41 -16.35 17.80
N GLU A 97 -4.90 -17.46 17.26
CA GLU A 97 -4.95 -18.77 17.97
C GLU A 97 -5.65 -18.71 19.33
N GLY A 98 -6.70 -17.90 19.43
CA GLY A 98 -7.49 -17.73 20.65
C GLY A 98 -6.92 -16.74 21.66
N GLU A 99 -5.75 -16.16 21.40
CA GLU A 99 -5.13 -15.13 22.23
C GLU A 99 -5.23 -13.75 21.59
N LYS A 100 -5.48 -12.73 22.41
CA LYS A 100 -5.43 -11.34 21.98
C LYS A 100 -3.98 -10.93 21.74
N ARG A 101 -3.69 -10.48 20.52
CA ARG A 101 -2.38 -10.02 20.10
C ARG A 101 -2.48 -8.64 19.46
N TYR A 102 -1.53 -7.76 19.77
CA TYR A 102 -1.40 -6.45 19.18
C TYR A 102 -0.44 -6.50 17.99
N ILE A 103 -0.69 -5.64 17.01
CA ILE A 103 0.22 -5.49 15.87
C ILE A 103 1.57 -4.97 16.38
N ARG A 104 2.66 -5.44 15.79
CA ARG A 104 4.03 -5.10 16.23
C ARG A 104 4.33 -3.59 16.27
N SER A 105 3.67 -2.79 15.42
CA SER A 105 3.83 -1.33 15.33
C SER A 105 2.78 -0.52 16.14
N PHE A 106 2.01 -1.17 17.01
CA PHE A 106 0.91 -0.51 17.72
C PHE A 106 1.37 0.69 18.57
N ALA A 107 2.54 0.59 19.21
CA ALA A 107 3.06 1.64 20.08
C ALA A 107 3.44 2.91 19.28
N GLU A 108 4.07 2.74 18.12
CA GLU A 108 4.40 3.85 17.22
C GLU A 108 3.13 4.55 16.74
N THR A 109 2.10 3.78 16.34
CA THR A 109 0.79 4.31 15.94
C THR A 109 0.16 5.10 17.07
N LEU A 110 0.17 4.53 18.28
CA LEU A 110 -0.41 5.15 19.45
C LEU A 110 0.26 6.49 19.76
N LEU A 111 1.58 6.55 19.78
CA LEU A 111 2.35 7.77 20.02
C LEU A 111 2.14 8.82 18.92
N ALA A 112 2.00 8.42 17.67
CA ALA A 112 1.72 9.32 16.56
C ALA A 112 0.30 9.93 16.63
N THR A 113 -0.68 9.20 17.17
CA THR A 113 -2.09 9.59 17.18
C THR A 113 -2.56 10.19 18.52
N HIS A 114 -1.73 10.11 19.57
CA HIS A 114 -2.03 10.57 20.94
C HIS A 114 -0.95 11.54 21.42
N PRO A 115 -1.09 12.85 21.12
CA PRO A 115 -0.10 13.88 21.49
C PRO A 115 0.20 13.94 22.99
N GLU A 116 -0.78 13.62 23.83
CA GLU A 116 -0.63 13.58 25.29
C GLU A 116 0.30 12.45 25.75
N LEU A 117 0.36 11.33 25.03
CA LEU A 117 1.32 10.25 25.29
C LEU A 117 2.70 10.61 24.71
N ALA A 118 2.73 11.17 23.51
CA ALA A 118 3.96 11.62 22.86
C ALA A 118 4.70 12.65 23.72
N ALA A 119 3.99 13.58 24.37
CA ALA A 119 4.57 14.56 25.27
C ALA A 119 5.26 13.95 26.51
N ARG A 120 4.90 12.72 26.89
CA ARG A 120 5.49 11.97 28.00
C ARG A 120 6.53 10.94 27.54
N GLN A 121 6.87 10.89 26.25
CA GLN A 121 7.84 9.92 25.73
C GLN A 121 9.19 10.09 26.40
N ILE A 122 9.81 8.97 26.82
CA ILE A 122 11.07 8.97 27.57
C ILE A 122 12.23 9.39 26.68
N ASP A 123 12.27 8.84 25.47
CA ASP A 123 13.31 9.11 24.46
C ASP A 123 12.61 9.30 23.09
N PRO A 124 12.05 10.50 22.85
CA PRO A 124 11.37 10.75 21.59
C PRO A 124 12.37 10.69 20.44
N PRO A 125 12.03 10.04 19.32
CA PRO A 125 12.88 10.06 18.13
C PRO A 125 13.18 11.52 17.77
N GLN A 126 14.43 11.82 17.41
CA GLN A 126 14.77 13.14 16.92
C GLN A 126 13.87 13.44 15.72
N GLN A 127 13.00 14.43 15.90
CA GLN A 127 12.27 14.99 14.79
C GLN A 127 13.30 15.61 13.86
N HIS A 128 13.65 14.90 12.79
CA HIS A 128 14.30 15.56 11.68
C HIS A 128 13.27 16.51 11.08
N PRO A 129 13.54 17.82 11.08
CA PRO A 129 12.68 18.76 10.39
C PRO A 129 12.83 18.52 8.88
N SER A 130 12.15 17.46 8.41
CA SER A 130 12.15 17.11 6.99
C SER A 130 11.67 18.26 6.12
N TRP A 131 10.83 19.10 6.70
CA TRP A 131 10.30 20.30 6.07
C TRP A 131 11.36 21.40 5.87
N GLU A 132 12.11 21.75 6.91
CA GLU A 132 13.18 22.76 6.83
C GLU A 132 14.28 22.38 5.81
N ARG A 133 14.47 21.09 5.57
CA ARG A 133 15.42 20.61 4.58
C ARG A 133 15.01 20.95 3.14
N TYR A 134 13.71 20.97 2.85
CA TYR A 134 13.19 21.20 1.49
C TYR A 134 12.72 22.63 1.25
N GLU A 135 12.71 23.47 2.30
CA GLU A 135 12.25 24.86 2.18
C GLU A 135 13.07 25.68 1.18
N PRO A 136 14.42 25.60 1.13
CA PRO A 136 15.21 26.35 0.16
C PRO A 136 14.90 25.95 -1.30
N GLU A 137 14.73 24.66 -1.59
CA GLU A 137 14.36 24.17 -2.91
C GLU A 137 12.94 24.59 -3.28
N HIS A 138 12.02 24.57 -2.33
CA HIS A 138 10.65 25.04 -2.52
C HIS A 138 10.61 26.54 -2.82
N GLU A 139 11.30 27.37 -2.03
CA GLU A 139 11.41 28.81 -2.28
C GLU A 139 12.05 29.10 -3.67
N GLN A 140 13.09 28.34 -4.02
CA GLN A 140 13.69 28.44 -5.34
C GLN A 140 12.68 28.08 -6.43
N MET A 141 11.96 26.97 -6.28
CA MET A 141 10.94 26.52 -7.23
C MET A 141 9.83 27.55 -7.43
N VAL A 142 9.33 28.15 -6.34
CA VAL A 142 8.34 29.24 -6.41
C VAL A 142 8.89 30.44 -7.19
N ARG A 143 10.16 30.82 -6.97
CA ARG A 143 10.78 31.98 -7.60
C ARG A 143 11.14 31.76 -9.08
N THR A 144 11.60 30.55 -9.44
CA THR A 144 12.12 30.24 -10.79
C THR A 144 11.15 29.43 -11.65
N GLY A 145 10.04 28.96 -11.08
CA GLY A 145 9.06 28.12 -11.74
C GLY A 145 9.42 26.63 -11.79
N ALA A 146 10.71 26.28 -11.59
CA ALA A 146 11.15 24.89 -11.56
C ALA A 146 12.50 24.73 -10.87
N VAL A 147 12.75 23.53 -10.34
CA VAL A 147 14.07 23.08 -9.85
C VAL A 147 14.40 21.75 -10.51
N SER A 148 15.64 21.58 -10.95
CA SER A 148 16.11 20.33 -11.57
C SER A 148 17.35 19.82 -10.86
N ALA A 149 17.48 18.49 -10.81
CA ALA A 149 18.65 17.80 -10.31
C ALA A 149 19.03 16.64 -11.25
N ASP A 150 20.32 16.41 -11.43
CA ASP A 150 20.84 15.21 -12.07
C ASP A 150 21.08 14.15 -11.00
N ILE A 151 20.50 12.98 -11.18
CA ILE A 151 20.51 11.88 -10.22
C ILE A 151 21.19 10.68 -10.86
N THR A 152 22.11 10.05 -10.14
CA THR A 152 22.65 8.73 -10.49
C THR A 152 22.34 7.79 -9.34
N LEU A 153 21.74 6.65 -9.66
CA LEU A 153 21.34 5.63 -8.69
C LEU A 153 21.96 4.29 -9.04
N GLU A 154 22.44 3.61 -8.01
CA GLU A 154 22.73 2.18 -8.03
C GLU A 154 21.69 1.48 -7.17
N THR A 155 20.94 0.57 -7.79
CA THR A 155 19.85 -0.17 -7.13
C THR A 155 20.02 -1.65 -7.33
N SER A 156 19.67 -2.44 -6.33
CA SER A 156 19.68 -3.90 -6.43
C SER A 156 18.58 -4.54 -5.60
N ILE A 157 18.18 -5.73 -6.01
CA ILE A 157 17.23 -6.59 -5.31
C ILE A 157 17.75 -8.01 -5.28
N GLY A 158 17.60 -8.69 -4.15
CA GLY A 158 18.00 -10.09 -3.97
C GLY A 158 17.32 -10.70 -2.76
N MET A 159 17.48 -12.01 -2.60
CA MET A 159 17.05 -12.72 -1.40
C MET A 159 18.14 -12.66 -0.33
N SER A 160 17.77 -12.74 0.95
CA SER A 160 18.74 -13.04 1.99
C SER A 160 19.29 -14.46 1.80
N ASP A 161 20.50 -14.72 2.35
CA ASP A 161 21.10 -16.04 2.22
C ASP A 161 20.25 -17.13 2.89
N GLU A 162 19.59 -16.81 4.00
CA GLU A 162 18.66 -17.71 4.68
C GLU A 162 17.43 -18.03 3.82
N ALA A 163 16.83 -16.99 3.19
CA ALA A 163 15.68 -17.17 2.31
C ALA A 163 16.04 -17.99 1.07
N PHE A 164 17.20 -17.73 0.46
CA PHE A 164 17.71 -18.50 -0.65
C PHE A 164 17.98 -19.96 -0.27
N ALA A 165 18.65 -20.22 0.85
CA ALA A 165 18.92 -21.56 1.34
C ALA A 165 17.63 -22.37 1.58
N ALA A 166 16.62 -21.74 2.18
CA ALA A 166 15.30 -22.35 2.38
C ALA A 166 14.60 -22.68 1.04
N ALA A 167 14.62 -21.76 0.07
CA ALA A 167 14.06 -21.95 -1.25
C ALA A 167 14.79 -23.08 -2.01
N LEU A 168 16.12 -23.13 -1.93
CA LEU A 168 16.93 -24.17 -2.55
C LEU A 168 16.67 -25.55 -1.93
N ALA A 169 16.51 -25.63 -0.60
CA ALA A 169 16.14 -26.86 0.09
C ALA A 169 14.77 -27.38 -0.39
N ALA A 170 13.78 -26.49 -0.51
CA ALA A 170 12.48 -26.83 -1.04
C ALA A 170 12.53 -27.27 -2.51
N ALA A 171 13.36 -26.62 -3.34
CA ALA A 171 13.57 -27.01 -4.73
C ALA A 171 14.19 -28.42 -4.84
N LYS A 172 15.17 -28.74 -3.97
CA LYS A 172 15.82 -30.07 -3.92
C LYS A 172 14.85 -31.18 -3.53
N GLN A 173 13.90 -30.92 -2.62
CA GLN A 173 12.83 -31.88 -2.30
C GLN A 173 11.92 -32.19 -3.51
N GLN A 174 11.85 -31.28 -4.47
CA GLN A 174 11.13 -31.42 -5.72
C GLN A 174 12.01 -31.93 -6.88
N GLY A 175 13.23 -32.38 -6.60
CA GLY A 175 14.16 -32.90 -7.61
C GLY A 175 14.84 -31.83 -8.48
N ARG A 176 14.79 -30.55 -8.08
CA ARG A 176 15.45 -29.42 -8.77
C ARG A 176 16.78 -29.09 -8.08
N SER A 177 17.77 -28.64 -8.85
CA SER A 177 19.07 -28.20 -8.33
C SER A 177 19.21 -26.69 -8.22
N THR A 178 18.20 -25.93 -8.66
CA THR A 178 18.19 -24.49 -8.76
C THR A 178 16.91 -23.90 -8.21
N VAL A 179 16.96 -22.62 -7.84
CA VAL A 179 15.78 -21.82 -7.49
C VAL A 179 15.40 -21.00 -8.70
N HIS A 180 14.19 -21.22 -9.24
CA HIS A 180 13.65 -20.40 -10.31
C HIS A 180 13.18 -19.06 -9.74
N VAL A 181 13.69 -17.95 -10.27
CA VAL A 181 13.37 -16.60 -9.84
C VAL A 181 12.85 -15.75 -11.00
N ARG A 182 11.93 -14.86 -10.68
CA ARG A 182 11.48 -13.76 -11.52
C ARG A 182 11.69 -12.47 -10.76
N VAL A 183 12.36 -11.52 -11.37
CA VAL A 183 12.78 -10.28 -10.72
C VAL A 183 12.34 -9.09 -11.55
N TRP A 184 11.74 -8.10 -10.91
CA TRP A 184 11.35 -6.83 -11.50
C TRP A 184 12.03 -5.71 -10.72
N LEU A 185 12.79 -4.87 -11.41
CA LEU A 185 13.45 -3.69 -10.84
C LEU A 185 12.91 -2.45 -11.54
N PRO A 186 12.27 -1.51 -10.81
CA PRO A 186 11.80 -0.26 -11.39
C PRO A 186 12.94 0.55 -11.99
N LEU A 187 12.68 1.17 -13.13
CA LEU A 187 13.60 2.08 -13.82
C LEU A 187 12.92 3.44 -14.04
N PRO A 188 13.67 4.53 -14.18
CA PRO A 188 13.10 5.83 -14.54
C PRO A 188 12.43 5.77 -15.91
N ALA A 189 11.25 6.38 -16.03
CA ALA A 189 10.49 6.49 -17.26
C ALA A 189 10.52 7.93 -17.80
N ALA A 190 10.54 8.08 -19.12
CA ALA A 190 10.48 9.38 -19.75
C ALA A 190 9.10 10.02 -19.51
N CYS A 191 9.09 11.17 -18.86
CA CYS A 191 7.89 11.94 -18.57
C CYS A 191 8.24 13.42 -18.36
N PRO A 192 7.27 14.33 -18.22
CA PRO A 192 7.56 15.76 -17.99
C PRO A 192 8.45 16.07 -16.79
N ALA A 193 8.48 15.16 -15.80
CA ALA A 193 9.31 15.29 -14.60
C ALA A 193 10.67 14.57 -14.70
N GLN A 194 10.85 13.67 -15.67
CA GLN A 194 12.06 12.85 -15.81
C GLN A 194 12.54 12.86 -17.27
N SER A 195 13.81 13.19 -17.45
CA SER A 195 14.46 13.29 -18.77
C SER A 195 15.93 12.90 -18.71
N ASN A 196 16.61 12.84 -19.86
CA ASN A 196 18.03 12.50 -19.98
C ASN A 196 18.37 11.16 -19.31
N ILE A 197 17.52 10.15 -19.51
CA ILE A 197 17.66 8.85 -18.88
C ILE A 197 18.76 8.06 -19.58
N THR A 198 19.70 7.54 -18.79
CA THR A 198 20.77 6.66 -19.24
C THR A 198 20.77 5.41 -18.36
N LEU A 199 20.77 4.24 -18.99
CA LEU A 199 20.97 2.97 -18.30
C LEU A 199 22.45 2.61 -18.43
N ASP A 200 23.22 2.84 -17.34
CA ASP A 200 24.68 2.80 -17.38
C ASP A 200 25.21 1.36 -17.33
N SER A 201 24.66 0.54 -16.44
CA SER A 201 25.04 -0.87 -16.33
C SER A 201 23.97 -1.72 -15.63
N PHE A 202 24.08 -3.03 -15.81
CA PHE A 202 23.33 -4.06 -15.07
C PHE A 202 24.29 -5.08 -14.48
N THR A 203 23.96 -5.68 -13.35
CA THR A 203 24.74 -6.79 -12.76
C THR A 203 24.82 -7.98 -13.70
N GLU A 204 23.73 -8.22 -14.44
CA GLU A 204 23.66 -9.15 -15.58
C GLU A 204 22.61 -8.63 -16.58
N PRO A 205 22.69 -8.99 -17.87
CA PRO A 205 21.74 -8.53 -18.86
C PRO A 205 20.32 -8.92 -18.48
N PRO A 206 19.36 -7.96 -18.46
CA PRO A 206 17.96 -8.28 -18.20
C PRO A 206 17.36 -9.09 -19.36
N THR A 207 16.40 -9.94 -19.04
CA THR A 207 15.61 -10.71 -20.02
C THR A 207 14.77 -9.75 -20.90
N CYS A 208 14.27 -8.68 -20.26
CA CYS A 208 13.48 -7.65 -20.94
C CYS A 208 13.61 -6.31 -20.21
N ILE A 209 13.59 -5.21 -20.97
CA ILE A 209 13.47 -3.85 -20.47
C ILE A 209 12.22 -3.24 -21.08
N ALA A 210 11.33 -2.68 -20.27
CA ALA A 210 10.16 -1.97 -20.74
C ALA A 210 10.56 -0.71 -21.55
N PRO A 211 9.74 -0.27 -22.52
CA PRO A 211 9.95 0.97 -23.26
C PRO A 211 10.20 2.18 -22.36
N GLU A 212 10.91 3.19 -22.88
CA GLU A 212 11.31 4.35 -22.09
C GLU A 212 10.13 5.16 -21.55
N ASP A 213 9.03 5.17 -22.28
CA ASP A 213 7.78 5.87 -21.97
C ASP A 213 6.73 4.99 -21.29
N ALA A 214 7.09 3.75 -20.90
CA ALA A 214 6.16 2.88 -20.18
C ALA A 214 5.81 3.50 -18.81
N ALA A 215 4.53 3.54 -18.47
CA ALA A 215 4.02 4.12 -17.22
C ALA A 215 4.70 3.55 -15.96
N GLN A 216 5.05 2.25 -16.00
CA GLN A 216 5.86 1.58 -14.98
C GLN A 216 7.04 0.89 -15.65
N ARG A 217 8.04 1.66 -16.04
CA ARG A 217 9.24 1.12 -16.69
C ARG A 217 10.00 0.20 -15.74
N THR A 218 10.32 -0.99 -16.20
CA THR A 218 10.91 -2.04 -15.37
C THR A 218 11.95 -2.82 -16.16
N ALA A 219 13.04 -3.20 -15.53
CA ALA A 219 13.91 -4.28 -15.99
C ALA A 219 13.42 -5.60 -15.40
N TYR A 220 13.34 -6.63 -16.22
CA TYR A 220 12.88 -7.98 -15.86
C TYR A 220 13.96 -9.01 -16.09
N TRP A 221 14.15 -9.87 -15.11
CA TRP A 221 14.99 -11.06 -15.21
C TRP A 221 14.18 -12.30 -14.89
N GLU A 222 14.47 -13.38 -15.61
CA GLU A 222 14.02 -14.73 -15.30
C GLU A 222 15.22 -15.66 -15.34
N ALA A 223 15.52 -16.31 -14.22
CA ALA A 223 16.73 -17.08 -14.06
C ALA A 223 16.57 -18.27 -13.11
N ASP A 224 17.37 -19.32 -13.35
CA ASP A 224 17.52 -20.47 -12.46
C ASP A 224 18.83 -20.34 -11.68
N LEU A 225 18.73 -20.05 -10.37
CA LEU A 225 19.88 -19.78 -9.52
C LEU A 225 20.38 -21.03 -8.80
N ALA A 226 21.63 -21.40 -9.02
CA ALA A 226 22.35 -22.40 -8.22
C ALA A 226 22.97 -21.77 -6.96
N GLU A 227 23.32 -20.49 -7.02
CA GLU A 227 23.90 -19.66 -5.95
C GLU A 227 23.15 -18.37 -5.81
N ASN A 228 23.06 -17.83 -4.58
CA ASN A 228 22.41 -16.56 -4.32
C ASN A 228 23.20 -15.41 -4.94
N ARG A 229 22.49 -14.50 -5.64
CA ARG A 229 23.05 -13.27 -6.16
C ARG A 229 21.99 -12.19 -6.35
N PRO A 230 22.35 -10.90 -6.21
CA PRO A 230 21.44 -9.80 -6.48
C PRO A 230 21.33 -9.52 -7.99
N PHE A 231 20.21 -8.89 -8.36
CA PHE A 231 19.96 -8.28 -9.67
C PHE A 231 19.95 -6.77 -9.48
N GLY A 232 20.70 -6.04 -10.28
CA GLY A 232 20.85 -4.61 -10.07
C GLY A 232 21.10 -3.83 -11.35
N ALA A 233 20.90 -2.52 -11.25
CA ALA A 233 21.13 -1.55 -12.30
C ALA A 233 21.78 -0.29 -11.75
N VAL A 234 22.62 0.32 -12.57
CA VAL A 234 23.09 1.70 -12.41
C VAL A 234 22.46 2.53 -13.53
N TYR A 235 21.85 3.63 -13.17
CA TYR A 235 21.21 4.52 -14.14
C TYR A 235 21.25 5.97 -13.67
N SER A 236 21.20 6.87 -14.65
CA SER A 236 21.21 8.31 -14.42
C SER A 236 20.02 8.96 -15.12
N TYR A 237 19.47 10.02 -14.54
CA TYR A 237 18.41 10.81 -15.12
C TYR A 237 18.37 12.22 -14.54
N ARG A 238 17.72 13.13 -15.25
CA ARG A 238 17.39 14.44 -14.72
C ARG A 238 15.96 14.46 -14.22
N THR A 239 15.78 14.83 -12.95
CA THR A 239 14.45 15.14 -12.41
C THR A 239 14.20 16.65 -12.49
N THR A 240 12.95 17.06 -12.75
CA THR A 240 12.51 18.44 -12.77
C THR A 240 11.19 18.58 -12.06
N ALA A 241 11.22 19.21 -10.89
CA ALA A 241 10.02 19.62 -10.16
C ALA A 241 9.58 21.01 -10.63
N ARG A 242 8.32 21.15 -11.03
CA ARG A 242 7.73 22.42 -11.48
C ARG A 242 6.80 22.96 -10.42
N TYR A 243 6.89 24.26 -10.16
CA TYR A 243 5.91 24.92 -9.31
C TYR A 243 4.55 24.96 -10.00
N ALA A 244 3.53 24.55 -9.27
CA ALA A 244 2.15 24.65 -9.70
C ALA A 244 1.32 25.22 -8.55
N ASP A 245 0.68 26.37 -8.75
CA ASP A 245 -0.22 26.96 -7.76
C ASP A 245 -1.64 26.44 -7.96
N PRO A 246 -2.17 25.61 -7.05
CA PRO A 246 -3.52 25.03 -7.18
C PRO A 246 -4.64 26.10 -7.24
N LEU A 247 -4.37 27.32 -6.76
CA LEU A 247 -5.36 28.41 -6.79
C LEU A 247 -5.48 29.04 -8.19
N HIS A 248 -4.45 28.87 -9.03
CA HIS A 248 -4.38 29.45 -10.38
C HIS A 248 -4.31 28.40 -11.49
N MET A 249 -4.30 27.10 -11.14
CA MET A 249 -4.37 26.03 -12.13
C MET A 249 -5.76 25.97 -12.77
N GLN A 250 -5.76 25.61 -14.05
CA GLN A 250 -6.98 25.29 -14.78
C GLN A 250 -6.97 23.83 -15.15
N ALA A 251 -8.10 23.16 -14.98
CA ALA A 251 -8.26 21.81 -15.46
C ALA A 251 -8.23 21.78 -16.98
N ASP A 252 -7.69 20.69 -17.53
CA ASP A 252 -7.82 20.44 -18.96
C ASP A 252 -9.31 20.37 -19.34
N PRO A 253 -9.76 21.09 -20.38
CA PRO A 253 -11.16 21.04 -20.81
C PRO A 253 -11.59 19.66 -21.30
N VAL A 254 -10.65 18.83 -21.72
CA VAL A 254 -10.89 17.44 -22.11
C VAL A 254 -10.42 16.54 -20.98
N GLN A 255 -11.36 16.00 -20.23
CA GLN A 255 -11.08 15.03 -19.18
C GLN A 255 -11.20 13.60 -19.73
N PRO A 256 -10.36 12.65 -19.23
CA PRO A 256 -10.51 11.25 -19.59
C PRO A 256 -11.85 10.69 -19.09
N ASP A 257 -12.37 9.69 -19.80
CA ASP A 257 -13.59 8.96 -19.46
C ASP A 257 -13.33 7.64 -18.71
N PHE A 258 -12.07 7.36 -18.42
CA PHE A 258 -11.60 6.21 -17.64
C PHE A 258 -11.16 6.64 -16.23
N ASP A 259 -10.84 5.70 -15.37
CA ASP A 259 -10.42 5.93 -13.97
C ASP A 259 -11.44 6.76 -13.14
N THR A 260 -12.74 6.51 -13.39
CA THR A 260 -13.87 7.17 -12.73
C THR A 260 -14.74 6.22 -11.92
N GLN A 261 -14.48 4.91 -12.03
CA GLN A 261 -15.30 3.86 -11.41
C GLN A 261 -14.66 3.32 -10.14
N GLU A 262 -15.44 2.57 -9.38
CA GLU A 262 -14.92 1.80 -8.24
C GLU A 262 -14.11 0.58 -8.70
N GLU A 263 -13.14 0.16 -7.90
CA GLU A 263 -12.33 -1.03 -8.11
C GLU A 263 -12.22 -1.79 -6.79
N LEU A 264 -13.03 -2.84 -6.68
CA LEU A 264 -13.11 -3.65 -5.46
C LEU A 264 -11.81 -4.44 -5.20
N PRO A 265 -11.46 -4.70 -3.93
CA PRO A 265 -12.21 -4.34 -2.71
C PRO A 265 -11.85 -2.96 -2.13
N HIS A 266 -10.77 -2.33 -2.58
CA HIS A 266 -10.17 -1.22 -1.86
C HIS A 266 -10.56 0.17 -2.36
N LEU A 267 -10.92 0.31 -3.64
CA LEU A 267 -11.46 1.55 -4.20
C LEU A 267 -12.98 1.47 -4.31
N GLU A 268 -13.65 1.08 -3.23
CA GLU A 268 -15.10 0.91 -3.16
C GLU A 268 -15.80 2.23 -2.84
N PHE A 269 -16.93 2.46 -3.48
CA PHE A 269 -17.77 3.65 -3.28
C PHE A 269 -18.80 3.42 -2.17
N THR A 270 -18.35 3.28 -0.91
CA THR A 270 -19.25 3.07 0.22
C THR A 270 -20.22 4.24 0.41
N PRO A 271 -21.38 4.02 1.05
CA PRO A 271 -22.32 5.11 1.36
C PRO A 271 -21.69 6.25 2.16
N TYR A 272 -20.76 5.91 3.07
CA TYR A 272 -20.04 6.90 3.86
C TYR A 272 -19.11 7.76 2.99
N LEU A 273 -18.28 7.13 2.15
CA LEU A 273 -17.37 7.85 1.23
C LEU A 273 -18.12 8.71 0.23
N ARG A 274 -19.29 8.25 -0.26
CA ARG A 274 -20.18 9.07 -1.10
C ARG A 274 -20.67 10.33 -0.38
N ALA A 275 -21.14 10.18 0.86
CA ALA A 275 -21.61 11.30 1.66
C ALA A 275 -20.46 12.28 1.98
N LEU A 276 -19.29 11.76 2.32
CA LEU A 276 -18.10 12.56 2.59
C LEU A 276 -17.65 13.36 1.36
N ALA A 277 -17.54 12.71 0.20
CA ALA A 277 -17.17 13.39 -1.05
C ALA A 277 -18.17 14.50 -1.41
N ALA A 278 -19.49 14.24 -1.28
CA ALA A 278 -20.52 15.23 -1.50
C ALA A 278 -20.41 16.41 -0.53
N GLN A 279 -20.14 16.16 0.74
CA GLN A 279 -19.94 17.19 1.77
C GLN A 279 -18.71 18.05 1.47
N LEU A 280 -17.57 17.42 1.15
CA LEU A 280 -16.31 18.11 0.88
C LEU A 280 -16.40 19.02 -0.36
N THR A 281 -17.14 18.61 -1.37
CA THR A 281 -17.22 19.31 -2.66
C THR A 281 -18.51 20.13 -2.85
N GLN A 282 -19.31 20.27 -1.79
CA GLN A 282 -20.57 21.02 -1.84
C GLN A 282 -20.35 22.46 -2.31
N GLY A 283 -21.05 22.85 -3.37
CA GLY A 283 -21.00 24.20 -3.94
C GLY A 283 -19.73 24.50 -4.76
N ILE A 284 -18.83 23.54 -4.92
CA ILE A 284 -17.61 23.69 -5.74
C ILE A 284 -17.84 23.05 -7.10
N THR A 285 -17.67 23.83 -8.17
CA THR A 285 -17.81 23.36 -9.55
C THR A 285 -16.47 23.07 -10.22
N ASP A 286 -15.45 23.84 -9.88
CA ASP A 286 -14.09 23.70 -10.43
C ASP A 286 -13.43 22.39 -9.94
N PRO A 287 -12.98 21.51 -10.84
CA PRO A 287 -12.39 20.23 -10.48
C PRO A 287 -11.06 20.36 -9.72
N VAL A 288 -10.25 21.40 -10.01
CA VAL A 288 -9.01 21.64 -9.29
C VAL A 288 -9.28 22.01 -7.84
N GLN A 289 -10.28 22.89 -7.59
CA GLN A 289 -10.67 23.26 -6.25
C GLN A 289 -11.32 22.11 -5.47
N LYS A 290 -12.08 21.23 -6.16
CA LYS A 290 -12.57 19.98 -5.55
C LYS A 290 -11.39 19.09 -5.12
N ALA A 291 -10.45 18.84 -6.02
CA ALA A 291 -9.25 18.03 -5.73
C ALA A 291 -8.44 18.63 -4.57
N LYS A 292 -8.21 19.95 -4.58
CA LYS A 292 -7.54 20.67 -3.47
C LYS A 292 -8.26 20.44 -2.14
N ARG A 293 -9.58 20.56 -2.11
CA ARG A 293 -10.38 20.36 -0.90
C ARG A 293 -10.30 18.93 -0.37
N ILE A 294 -10.30 17.95 -1.28
CA ILE A 294 -10.14 16.53 -0.93
C ILE A 294 -8.71 16.28 -0.42
N TYR A 295 -7.69 16.84 -1.07
CA TYR A 295 -6.31 16.76 -0.64
C TYR A 295 -6.13 17.33 0.79
N ASP A 296 -6.64 18.51 1.05
CA ASP A 296 -6.58 19.13 2.38
C ASP A 296 -7.27 18.25 3.44
N TYR A 297 -8.42 17.66 3.10
CA TYR A 297 -9.09 16.75 4.01
C TYR A 297 -8.22 15.54 4.35
N VAL A 298 -7.67 14.86 3.35
CA VAL A 298 -6.83 13.66 3.57
C VAL A 298 -5.58 14.02 4.37
N THR A 299 -4.87 15.07 3.99
CA THR A 299 -3.59 15.43 4.63
C THR A 299 -3.75 16.01 6.03
N LEU A 300 -4.83 16.73 6.32
CA LEU A 300 -5.06 17.35 7.64
C LEU A 300 -5.80 16.43 8.62
N ASN A 301 -6.45 15.38 8.13
CA ASN A 301 -7.25 14.50 9.00
C ASN A 301 -6.71 13.06 9.08
N THR A 302 -5.62 12.74 8.39
CA THR A 302 -5.03 11.40 8.40
C THR A 302 -3.60 11.48 8.92
N HIS A 303 -3.28 10.65 9.91
CA HIS A 303 -1.91 10.47 10.38
C HIS A 303 -1.21 9.41 9.52
N TYR A 304 -0.04 9.79 8.98
CA TYR A 304 0.80 8.84 8.25
C TYR A 304 1.38 7.80 9.22
N HIS A 305 1.10 6.55 8.94
CA HIS A 305 1.55 5.47 9.82
C HIS A 305 1.62 4.13 9.10
N TYR A 306 2.49 3.25 9.61
CA TYR A 306 2.56 1.86 9.17
C TYR A 306 1.19 1.17 9.21
N GLN A 307 0.88 0.44 8.15
CA GLN A 307 -0.34 -0.36 8.03
C GLN A 307 -0.01 -1.82 7.75
N PRO A 308 -0.88 -2.77 8.16
CA PRO A 308 -0.76 -4.16 7.74
C PRO A 308 -0.89 -4.27 6.21
N PRO A 309 -0.44 -5.40 5.60
CA PRO A 309 -0.64 -5.64 4.18
C PRO A 309 -2.09 -5.43 3.76
N TYR A 310 -2.31 -4.75 2.64
CA TYR A 310 -3.66 -4.27 2.25
C TYR A 310 -4.66 -5.42 2.08
N PHE A 311 -4.22 -6.57 1.57
CA PHE A 311 -5.12 -7.70 1.36
C PHE A 311 -5.64 -8.36 2.66
N VAL A 312 -5.09 -8.03 3.84
CA VAL A 312 -5.66 -8.46 5.13
C VAL A 312 -6.69 -7.47 5.66
N GLN A 313 -6.90 -6.34 4.98
CA GLN A 313 -7.87 -5.32 5.31
C GLN A 313 -9.08 -5.42 4.38
N GLU A 314 -10.28 -5.25 4.92
CA GLU A 314 -11.52 -5.34 4.13
C GLU A 314 -11.62 -4.21 3.11
N ASN A 315 -11.42 -2.97 3.57
CA ASN A 315 -11.43 -1.77 2.73
C ASN A 315 -10.48 -0.72 3.32
N ILE A 316 -9.39 -0.45 2.61
CA ILE A 316 -8.35 0.47 3.10
C ILE A 316 -8.80 1.94 3.08
N THR A 317 -9.67 2.32 2.15
CA THR A 317 -10.11 3.72 1.99
C THR A 317 -11.17 4.09 3.03
N ASP A 318 -12.13 3.21 3.27
CA ASP A 318 -13.13 3.39 4.33
C ASP A 318 -12.47 3.35 5.71
N GLY A 319 -11.55 2.40 5.91
CA GLY A 319 -10.74 2.30 7.13
C GLY A 319 -9.91 3.55 7.39
N CYS A 320 -9.34 4.17 6.36
CA CYS A 320 -8.56 5.40 6.47
C CYS A 320 -9.37 6.56 7.06
N VAL A 321 -10.55 6.81 6.50
CA VAL A 321 -11.39 7.93 6.95
C VAL A 321 -11.99 7.72 8.33
N HIS A 322 -12.30 6.48 8.70
CA HIS A 322 -12.80 6.14 10.04
C HIS A 322 -11.71 6.19 11.10
N ASN A 323 -10.55 5.59 10.84
CA ASN A 323 -9.46 5.48 11.80
C ASN A 323 -8.50 6.66 11.77
N ARG A 324 -8.63 7.57 10.79
CA ARG A 324 -7.78 8.75 10.56
C ARG A 324 -6.29 8.41 10.48
N ARG A 325 -5.97 7.27 9.89
CA ARG A 325 -4.59 6.81 9.71
C ARG A 325 -4.44 6.02 8.41
N GLY A 326 -3.25 6.09 7.82
CA GLY A 326 -2.91 5.38 6.61
C GLY A 326 -1.43 5.53 6.28
N ASP A 327 -0.89 4.64 5.48
CA ASP A 327 0.40 4.84 4.82
C ASP A 327 0.20 5.59 3.48
N CYS A 328 1.28 5.75 2.71
CA CYS A 328 1.23 6.45 1.43
C CYS A 328 0.17 5.87 0.48
N GLY A 329 0.09 4.53 0.40
CA GLY A 329 -0.84 3.86 -0.47
C GLY A 329 -2.29 4.03 -0.06
N ILE A 330 -2.58 3.90 1.21
CA ILE A 330 -3.92 4.08 1.76
C ILE A 330 -4.40 5.53 1.60
N MET A 331 -3.54 6.51 1.91
CA MET A 331 -3.87 7.93 1.74
C MET A 331 -4.10 8.27 0.27
N ALA A 332 -3.24 7.77 -0.64
CA ALA A 332 -3.41 7.96 -2.08
C ALA A 332 -4.71 7.31 -2.59
N SER A 333 -5.01 6.07 -2.18
CA SER A 333 -6.26 5.38 -2.54
C SER A 333 -7.49 6.13 -2.04
N THR A 334 -7.44 6.67 -0.82
CA THR A 334 -8.53 7.49 -0.25
C THR A 334 -8.74 8.76 -1.07
N PHE A 335 -7.66 9.44 -1.47
CA PHE A 335 -7.72 10.60 -2.36
C PHE A 335 -8.34 10.23 -3.71
N ILE A 336 -7.92 9.12 -4.32
CA ILE A 336 -8.45 8.60 -5.59
C ILE A 336 -9.95 8.36 -5.51
N VAL A 337 -10.41 7.62 -4.49
CA VAL A 337 -11.85 7.32 -4.32
C VAL A 337 -12.68 8.60 -4.17
N LEU A 338 -12.24 9.53 -3.32
CA LEU A 338 -12.96 10.78 -3.12
C LEU A 338 -12.97 11.66 -4.39
N CYS A 339 -11.89 11.67 -5.17
CA CYS A 339 -11.81 12.34 -6.47
C CYS A 339 -12.79 11.71 -7.48
N ARG A 340 -12.77 10.39 -7.64
CA ARG A 340 -13.69 9.67 -8.53
C ARG A 340 -15.16 9.92 -8.16
N LEU A 341 -15.49 9.89 -6.87
CA LEU A 341 -16.83 10.23 -6.36
C LEU A 341 -17.23 11.69 -6.63
N ALA A 342 -16.26 12.61 -6.70
CA ALA A 342 -16.47 14.01 -7.06
C ALA A 342 -16.53 14.26 -8.57
N GLY A 343 -16.43 13.20 -9.40
CA GLY A 343 -16.41 13.26 -10.87
C GLY A 343 -15.05 13.65 -11.45
N ILE A 344 -13.96 13.42 -10.73
CA ILE A 344 -12.60 13.71 -11.18
C ILE A 344 -11.92 12.37 -11.47
N PRO A 345 -11.48 12.11 -12.71
CA PRO A 345 -10.68 10.93 -13.04
C PRO A 345 -9.40 10.89 -12.22
N ALA A 346 -9.10 9.75 -11.61
CA ALA A 346 -7.92 9.60 -10.77
C ALA A 346 -7.42 8.15 -10.80
N GLN A 347 -6.11 7.97 -10.97
CA GLN A 347 -5.46 6.67 -11.01
C GLN A 347 -4.28 6.60 -10.06
N TRP A 348 -3.92 5.38 -9.72
CA TRP A 348 -2.73 5.08 -8.96
C TRP A 348 -1.48 5.19 -9.85
N GLN A 349 -0.46 5.83 -9.32
CA GLN A 349 0.89 5.78 -9.87
C GLN A 349 1.84 5.36 -8.76
N SER A 350 2.55 4.25 -8.95
CA SER A 350 3.62 3.85 -8.04
C SER A 350 4.93 4.50 -8.46
N GLY A 351 5.72 4.90 -7.48
CA GLY A 351 7.02 5.55 -7.69
C GLY A 351 8.10 4.88 -6.87
#